data_657a986e94dbe6591480cad4efcaf9a9
#
_entry.id   657a986e94dbe6591480cad4efcaf9a9
#
_cell.length_a   1.000
_cell.length_b   1.000
_cell.length_c   1.000
_cell.angle_alpha   90.00
_cell.angle_beta   90.00
_cell.angle_gamma   90.00
#
_symmetry.space_group_name_H-M   'P 1'
#
loop_
_entity.id
_entity.type
_entity.pdbx_description
1 polymer ?
#
loop_
_entity_poly.entity_id
_entity_poly.type
_entity_poly.pdbx_seq_one_letter_code
_entity_poly.pdbx_strand_id
1 'polypeptide(L)'
;MSNGDPLEALAGIADEPAWLVGGAVRDRLLGRPTDDYDVAVGGDARRLARALARRCDAHAFALSEAFGVWRVVARDHSWQVDMLPLAGRSIEADLGQRDFTINAIAEPLTGRGYVDPFGGVDDLRRGVLRMVSVAAFAADPLRTLRLARLACELDLEVDKETAAAAAASSEGLARVASERIFAEFKRIVIADRALAGLELMDAVGATEVVLPELTRMRGVEQSRYHHLDVYEHTRSVLAETIELSRRPPAWLGEHAEAVGRLLAEPLANELSRGQALRLGALLHDVAKPQTRRVTPEGRITFIGHDVIGAEVAAAVLTRLRSSDRLCEHVAALTRNHLRLGFLVHDMPIGRRAIYRYLRACEPVQADVTLLSVADRLATRGRGADEAIARHLELAREVLGEALAWRTGRPRPPVRGDELARAVGLRPGPELGQILHELEEASFAGEITSREQAIDRARSMVSGTDPSDSGRSGRSGRSGSER
;
A
#
# COMPACT_ATOMS: atom_id res chain seq x y z
N MET A 1 -36.50 9.07 -3.90
CA MET A 1 -36.94 9.36 -2.52
C MET A 1 -35.65 9.38 -1.68
N SER A 2 -35.38 10.44 -0.96
CA SER A 2 -34.16 10.50 -0.12
C SER A 2 -34.25 9.35 0.89
N ASN A 3 -33.26 8.46 0.90
CA ASN A 3 -33.09 7.48 1.97
C ASN A 3 -32.98 8.27 3.28
N GLY A 4 -34.04 8.28 4.10
CA GLY A 4 -34.02 8.95 5.39
C GLY A 4 -32.90 8.41 6.28
N ASP A 5 -32.43 9.18 7.23
CA ASP A 5 -31.43 8.77 8.22
C ASP A 5 -31.87 7.45 8.87
N PRO A 6 -31.06 6.36 8.77
CA PRO A 6 -31.42 5.06 9.34
C PRO A 6 -31.59 5.11 10.86
N LEU A 7 -30.93 6.03 11.55
CA LEU A 7 -31.07 6.19 13.01
C LEU A 7 -32.41 6.85 13.39
N GLU A 8 -32.89 7.82 12.61
CA GLU A 8 -34.24 8.38 12.79
C GLU A 8 -35.32 7.32 12.53
N ALA A 9 -35.13 6.53 11.47
CA ALA A 9 -36.03 5.44 11.18
C ALA A 9 -36.06 4.39 12.30
N LEU A 10 -34.90 4.06 12.87
CA LEU A 10 -34.76 3.17 14.02
C LEU A 10 -35.45 3.71 15.26
N ALA A 11 -35.22 4.98 15.60
CA ALA A 11 -35.86 5.63 16.75
C ALA A 11 -37.39 5.57 16.66
N GLY A 12 -37.93 5.65 15.44
CA GLY A 12 -39.37 5.59 15.22
C GLY A 12 -40.02 4.18 15.28
N ILE A 13 -39.22 3.12 15.24
CA ILE A 13 -39.68 1.72 15.24
C ILE A 13 -39.20 0.88 16.44
N ALA A 14 -38.24 1.39 17.20
CA ALA A 14 -37.72 0.69 18.38
C ALA A 14 -38.78 0.75 19.51
N ASP A 15 -39.31 -0.41 19.88
CA ASP A 15 -40.22 -0.60 21.00
C ASP A 15 -39.51 -1.08 22.30
N GLU A 16 -38.22 -1.38 22.20
CA GLU A 16 -37.34 -1.75 23.28
C GLU A 16 -36.13 -0.81 23.31
N PRO A 17 -35.45 -0.67 24.47
CA PRO A 17 -34.28 0.19 24.57
C PRO A 17 -33.20 -0.19 23.58
N ALA A 18 -32.71 0.79 22.83
CA ALA A 18 -31.62 0.62 21.86
C ALA A 18 -30.72 1.87 21.88
N TRP A 19 -29.43 1.65 21.64
CA TRP A 19 -28.40 2.66 21.73
C TRP A 19 -27.46 2.61 20.54
N LEU A 20 -27.16 3.74 19.94
CA LEU A 20 -25.98 3.89 19.09
C LEU A 20 -24.74 3.76 19.98
N VAL A 21 -23.74 2.97 19.54
CA VAL A 21 -22.57 2.66 20.37
C VAL A 21 -21.27 2.67 19.56
N GLY A 22 -20.13 2.66 20.23
CA GLY A 22 -18.83 2.42 19.60
C GLY A 22 -18.29 3.58 18.77
N GLY A 23 -17.71 3.25 17.62
CA GLY A 23 -17.05 4.21 16.73
C GLY A 23 -17.97 5.30 16.21
N ALA A 24 -19.23 4.99 15.95
CA ALA A 24 -20.20 5.94 15.43
C ALA A 24 -20.51 7.09 16.40
N VAL A 25 -20.63 6.80 17.72
CA VAL A 25 -20.83 7.84 18.74
C VAL A 25 -19.60 8.74 18.85
N ARG A 26 -18.40 8.12 18.87
CA ARG A 26 -17.13 8.85 18.90
C ARG A 26 -16.99 9.78 17.69
N ASP A 27 -17.25 9.26 16.47
CA ASP A 27 -17.07 10.02 15.23
C ASP A 27 -18.08 11.17 15.15
N ARG A 28 -19.32 10.99 15.62
CA ARG A 28 -20.30 12.08 15.79
C ARG A 28 -19.82 13.16 16.75
N LEU A 29 -19.24 12.77 17.88
CA LEU A 29 -18.66 13.72 18.87
C LEU A 29 -17.47 14.51 18.29
N LEU A 30 -16.73 13.91 17.35
CA LEU A 30 -15.63 14.56 16.63
C LEU A 30 -16.09 15.33 15.38
N GLY A 31 -17.38 15.33 15.05
CA GLY A 31 -17.90 15.96 13.84
C GLY A 31 -17.45 15.26 12.55
N ARG A 32 -17.10 13.99 12.62
CA ARG A 32 -16.71 13.16 11.48
C ARG A 32 -17.96 12.46 10.90
N PRO A 33 -18.14 12.44 9.58
CA PRO A 33 -19.20 11.67 8.97
C PRO A 33 -18.95 10.18 9.18
N THR A 34 -20.04 9.41 9.39
CA THR A 34 -20.02 7.96 9.44
C THR A 34 -21.26 7.42 8.74
N ASP A 35 -21.12 6.31 8.07
CA ASP A 35 -22.13 5.54 7.39
C ASP A 35 -22.21 4.09 7.94
N ASP A 36 -21.42 3.79 8.96
CA ASP A 36 -21.32 2.50 9.65
C ASP A 36 -21.76 2.69 11.13
N TYR A 37 -22.88 2.09 11.47
CA TYR A 37 -23.53 2.29 12.77
C TYR A 37 -23.64 0.98 13.52
N ASP A 38 -23.07 0.93 14.71
CA ASP A 38 -23.28 -0.13 15.69
C ASP A 38 -24.42 0.25 16.63
N VAL A 39 -25.45 -0.61 16.72
CA VAL A 39 -26.60 -0.41 17.60
C VAL A 39 -26.72 -1.57 18.58
N ALA A 40 -26.55 -1.30 19.87
CA ALA A 40 -26.82 -2.23 20.96
C ALA A 40 -28.33 -2.27 21.22
N VAL A 41 -28.92 -3.48 21.26
CA VAL A 41 -30.36 -3.70 21.36
C VAL A 41 -30.70 -4.48 22.63
N GLY A 42 -31.60 -3.94 23.45
CA GLY A 42 -32.06 -4.60 24.67
C GLY A 42 -33.03 -5.76 24.46
N GLY A 43 -33.45 -5.96 23.20
CA GLY A 43 -34.42 -6.98 22.80
C GLY A 43 -34.00 -7.81 21.59
N ASP A 44 -34.93 -8.13 20.70
CA ASP A 44 -34.69 -8.95 19.50
C ASP A 44 -34.07 -8.14 18.36
N ALA A 45 -32.74 -8.23 18.22
CA ALA A 45 -31.97 -7.59 17.16
C ALA A 45 -32.46 -8.02 15.74
N ARG A 46 -32.84 -9.28 15.55
CA ARG A 46 -33.38 -9.80 14.29
C ARG A 46 -34.69 -9.12 13.90
N ARG A 47 -35.60 -8.99 14.87
CA ARG A 47 -36.89 -8.35 14.67
C ARG A 47 -36.70 -6.87 14.27
N LEU A 48 -35.85 -6.17 15.00
CA LEU A 48 -35.55 -4.75 14.76
C LEU A 48 -34.87 -4.55 13.39
N ALA A 49 -33.88 -5.39 13.04
CA ALA A 49 -33.18 -5.35 11.75
C ALA A 49 -34.15 -5.52 10.56
N ARG A 50 -35.08 -6.50 10.66
CA ARG A 50 -36.06 -6.71 9.62
C ARG A 50 -37.11 -5.58 9.52
N ALA A 51 -37.43 -4.94 10.64
CA ALA A 51 -38.31 -3.77 10.67
C ALA A 51 -37.64 -2.58 10.00
N LEU A 52 -36.37 -2.29 10.30
CA LEU A 52 -35.58 -1.25 9.64
C LEU A 52 -35.46 -1.49 8.14
N ALA A 53 -35.12 -2.70 7.73
CA ALA A 53 -35.00 -3.06 6.31
C ALA A 53 -36.26 -2.81 5.53
N ARG A 54 -37.44 -3.15 6.10
CA ARG A 54 -38.74 -2.84 5.48
C ARG A 54 -39.03 -1.34 5.43
N ARG A 55 -38.64 -0.61 6.50
CA ARG A 55 -38.89 0.85 6.63
C ARG A 55 -38.08 1.68 5.64
N CYS A 56 -36.83 1.24 5.37
CA CYS A 56 -35.85 1.95 4.54
C CYS A 56 -35.63 1.32 3.16
N ASP A 57 -36.42 0.29 2.78
CA ASP A 57 -36.21 -0.50 1.55
C ASP A 57 -34.75 -0.99 1.42
N ALA A 58 -34.24 -1.61 2.48
CA ALA A 58 -32.86 -2.08 2.62
C ALA A 58 -32.80 -3.61 2.74
N HIS A 59 -31.58 -4.17 2.79
CA HIS A 59 -31.35 -5.60 2.96
C HIS A 59 -30.95 -5.90 4.41
N ALA A 60 -31.59 -6.91 5.03
CA ALA A 60 -31.23 -7.41 6.35
C ALA A 60 -30.83 -8.88 6.30
N PHE A 61 -29.67 -9.20 6.92
CA PHE A 61 -29.18 -10.58 7.03
C PHE A 61 -28.41 -10.78 8.33
N ALA A 62 -28.26 -12.04 8.74
CA ALA A 62 -27.45 -12.39 9.91
C ALA A 62 -25.97 -12.24 9.57
N LEU A 63 -25.28 -11.38 10.30
CA LEU A 63 -23.81 -11.23 10.22
C LEU A 63 -23.13 -12.34 11.04
N SER A 64 -23.72 -12.70 12.19
CA SER A 64 -23.29 -13.83 13.01
C SER A 64 -24.49 -14.43 13.71
N GLU A 65 -24.86 -15.65 13.34
CA GLU A 65 -25.95 -16.40 14.01
C GLU A 65 -25.58 -16.77 15.45
N ALA A 66 -24.31 -17.12 15.67
CA ALA A 66 -23.80 -17.52 16.98
C ALA A 66 -23.89 -16.40 18.04
N PHE A 67 -23.74 -15.14 17.61
CA PHE A 67 -23.80 -13.97 18.49
C PHE A 67 -25.10 -13.16 18.31
N GLY A 68 -26.01 -13.62 17.46
CA GLY A 68 -27.28 -12.93 17.21
C GLY A 68 -27.13 -11.56 16.55
N VAL A 69 -25.99 -11.29 15.87
CA VAL A 69 -25.72 -10.01 15.21
C VAL A 69 -26.37 -9.96 13.83
N TRP A 70 -27.10 -8.87 13.57
CA TRP A 70 -27.78 -8.64 12.30
C TRP A 70 -27.26 -7.37 11.65
N ARG A 71 -27.04 -7.43 10.32
CA ARG A 71 -26.66 -6.28 9.50
C ARG A 71 -27.80 -5.87 8.60
N VAL A 72 -28.02 -4.55 8.51
CA VAL A 72 -28.90 -3.90 7.54
C VAL A 72 -28.06 -3.01 6.65
N VAL A 73 -28.17 -3.17 5.33
CA VAL A 73 -27.37 -2.39 4.36
C VAL A 73 -28.33 -1.71 3.39
N ALA A 74 -28.14 -0.42 3.15
CA ALA A 74 -28.85 0.30 2.11
C ALA A 74 -28.62 -0.33 0.73
N ARG A 75 -29.60 -0.27 -0.19
CA ARG A 75 -29.47 -0.86 -1.54
C ARG A 75 -28.35 -0.22 -2.37
N ASP A 76 -28.09 1.06 -2.14
CA ASP A 76 -27.01 1.84 -2.77
C ASP A 76 -25.69 1.81 -1.99
N HIS A 77 -25.65 1.01 -0.91
CA HIS A 77 -24.50 0.92 0.01
C HIS A 77 -24.10 2.25 0.68
N SER A 78 -25.00 3.24 0.74
CA SER A 78 -24.75 4.54 1.34
C SER A 78 -24.68 4.51 2.87
N TRP A 79 -25.19 3.48 3.53
CA TRP A 79 -25.07 3.24 4.97
C TRP A 79 -25.27 1.78 5.32
N GLN A 80 -24.74 1.39 6.48
CA GLN A 80 -25.00 0.10 7.11
C GLN A 80 -25.22 0.25 8.62
N VAL A 81 -26.02 -0.66 9.18
CA VAL A 81 -26.31 -0.72 10.62
C VAL A 81 -26.13 -2.14 11.10
N ASP A 82 -25.24 -2.33 12.08
CA ASP A 82 -25.05 -3.58 12.80
C ASP A 82 -25.83 -3.55 14.10
N MET A 83 -26.75 -4.48 14.26
CA MET A 83 -27.56 -4.64 15.46
C MET A 83 -27.02 -5.77 16.31
N LEU A 84 -26.56 -5.43 17.49
CA LEU A 84 -25.91 -6.33 18.44
C LEU A 84 -26.83 -6.50 19.67
N PRO A 85 -27.14 -7.73 20.09
CA PRO A 85 -27.72 -7.93 21.40
C PRO A 85 -26.80 -7.38 22.50
N LEU A 86 -27.35 -6.78 23.54
CA LEU A 86 -26.58 -6.30 24.68
C LEU A 86 -25.69 -7.40 25.26
N ALA A 87 -24.41 -7.10 25.42
CA ALA A 87 -23.46 -7.97 26.14
C ALA A 87 -23.65 -7.76 27.65
N GLY A 88 -24.53 -8.52 28.27
CA GLY A 88 -24.88 -8.41 29.67
C GLY A 88 -26.33 -7.96 29.91
N ARG A 89 -26.60 -7.44 31.12
CA ARG A 89 -27.98 -7.09 31.52
C ARG A 89 -28.30 -5.60 31.38
N SER A 90 -27.32 -4.77 31.08
CA SER A 90 -27.49 -3.32 30.92
C SER A 90 -26.49 -2.77 29.91
N ILE A 91 -26.75 -1.55 29.44
CA ILE A 91 -25.85 -0.87 28.50
C ILE A 91 -24.48 -0.59 29.15
N GLU A 92 -24.42 -0.29 30.45
CA GLU A 92 -23.17 -0.08 31.18
C GLU A 92 -22.33 -1.35 31.22
N ALA A 93 -22.95 -2.53 31.37
CA ALA A 93 -22.27 -3.81 31.31
C ALA A 93 -21.71 -4.13 29.92
N ASP A 94 -22.42 -3.75 28.84
CA ASP A 94 -21.95 -3.84 27.47
C ASP A 94 -20.74 -2.93 27.25
N LEU A 95 -20.85 -1.65 27.64
CA LEU A 95 -19.78 -0.67 27.50
C LEU A 95 -18.51 -1.11 28.26
N GLY A 96 -18.66 -1.78 29.41
CA GLY A 96 -17.55 -2.33 30.22
C GLY A 96 -16.74 -3.43 29.53
N GLN A 97 -17.24 -4.05 28.47
CA GLN A 97 -16.53 -5.08 27.71
C GLN A 97 -15.78 -4.53 26.47
N ARG A 98 -15.92 -3.22 26.20
CA ARG A 98 -15.29 -2.58 25.06
C ARG A 98 -13.79 -2.38 25.28
N ASP A 99 -13.12 -1.93 24.22
CA ASP A 99 -11.66 -1.73 24.20
C ASP A 99 -11.24 -0.45 24.95
N PHE A 100 -11.71 0.69 24.49
CA PHE A 100 -11.28 2.02 24.96
C PHE A 100 -12.46 2.86 25.41
N THR A 101 -12.22 3.76 26.36
CA THR A 101 -13.23 4.67 26.91
C THR A 101 -13.97 5.47 25.83
N ILE A 102 -13.24 5.95 24.82
CA ILE A 102 -13.79 6.71 23.69
C ILE A 102 -14.73 5.90 22.79
N ASN A 103 -14.69 4.57 22.86
CA ASN A 103 -15.59 3.65 22.17
C ASN A 103 -16.63 3.04 23.11
N ALA A 104 -16.55 3.37 24.40
CA ALA A 104 -17.46 2.89 25.46
C ALA A 104 -18.48 3.99 25.86
N ILE A 105 -18.98 4.70 24.88
CA ILE A 105 -20.02 5.71 24.98
C ILE A 105 -21.25 5.20 24.23
N ALA A 106 -22.43 5.37 24.79
CA ALA A 106 -23.70 5.03 24.16
C ALA A 106 -24.63 6.26 24.05
N GLU A 107 -25.31 6.40 22.92
CA GLU A 107 -26.33 7.41 22.69
C GLU A 107 -27.68 6.70 22.55
N PRO A 108 -28.66 6.93 23.47
CA PRO A 108 -29.98 6.35 23.33
C PRO A 108 -30.65 6.76 22.02
N LEU A 109 -31.23 5.82 21.27
CA LEU A 109 -31.98 6.14 20.06
C LEU A 109 -33.24 6.94 20.35
N THR A 110 -33.81 6.73 21.54
CA THR A 110 -34.95 7.51 22.07
C THR A 110 -34.53 8.19 23.35
N GLY A 111 -34.51 9.52 23.37
CA GLY A 111 -34.04 10.27 24.53
C GLY A 111 -33.00 11.30 24.19
N ARG A 112 -32.28 11.78 25.21
CA ARG A 112 -31.21 12.78 25.08
C ARG A 112 -30.03 12.44 25.99
N GLY A 113 -28.84 12.83 25.58
CA GLY A 113 -27.61 12.69 26.35
C GLY A 113 -26.88 11.38 26.04
N TYR A 114 -25.81 11.12 26.76
CA TYR A 114 -24.95 9.96 26.60
C TYR A 114 -24.91 9.14 27.87
N VAL A 115 -24.77 7.81 27.72
CA VAL A 115 -24.37 6.90 28.79
C VAL A 115 -22.86 6.73 28.65
N ASP A 116 -22.11 7.28 29.59
CA ASP A 116 -20.63 7.31 29.56
C ASP A 116 -20.04 6.97 30.95
N PRO A 117 -20.13 5.71 31.37
CA PRO A 117 -19.69 5.30 32.72
C PRO A 117 -18.17 5.33 32.90
N PHE A 118 -17.40 5.42 31.79
CA PHE A 118 -15.94 5.35 31.80
C PHE A 118 -15.25 6.67 31.46
N GLY A 119 -16.01 7.77 31.26
CA GLY A 119 -15.48 9.10 31.00
C GLY A 119 -14.90 9.27 29.58
N GLY A 120 -15.39 8.51 28.60
CA GLY A 120 -14.92 8.54 27.23
C GLY A 120 -15.09 9.87 26.52
N VAL A 121 -16.16 10.64 26.85
CA VAL A 121 -16.36 11.99 26.32
C VAL A 121 -15.26 12.94 26.77
N ASP A 122 -14.84 12.85 28.03
CA ASP A 122 -13.75 13.67 28.57
C ASP A 122 -12.40 13.24 28.01
N ASP A 123 -12.13 11.95 27.91
CA ASP A 123 -10.91 11.45 27.30
C ASP A 123 -10.81 11.90 25.83
N LEU A 124 -11.92 11.86 25.09
CA LEU A 124 -11.98 12.32 23.70
C LEU A 124 -11.68 13.82 23.58
N ARG A 125 -12.22 14.66 24.47
CA ARG A 125 -11.94 16.11 24.50
C ARG A 125 -10.49 16.42 24.84
N ARG A 126 -9.87 15.60 25.70
CA ARG A 126 -8.46 15.76 26.10
C ARG A 126 -7.49 15.14 25.11
N GLY A 127 -7.97 14.43 24.09
CA GLY A 127 -7.12 13.71 23.14
C GLY A 127 -6.42 12.50 23.75
N VAL A 128 -7.04 11.81 24.73
CA VAL A 128 -6.45 10.66 25.44
C VAL A 128 -7.09 9.35 24.98
N LEU A 129 -6.27 8.36 24.70
CA LEU A 129 -6.70 6.98 24.42
C LEU A 129 -6.44 6.08 25.64
N ARG A 130 -7.51 5.73 26.33
CA ARG A 130 -7.49 4.96 27.58
C ARG A 130 -8.29 3.66 27.44
N MET A 131 -7.79 2.55 27.96
CA MET A 131 -8.51 1.29 28.05
C MET A 131 -9.71 1.41 29.02
N VAL A 132 -10.77 0.66 28.76
CA VAL A 132 -11.89 0.53 29.70
C VAL A 132 -11.46 -0.28 30.95
N SER A 133 -10.68 -1.34 30.74
CA SER A 133 -10.14 -2.15 31.83
C SER A 133 -8.89 -2.90 31.37
N VAL A 134 -8.04 -3.32 32.30
CA VAL A 134 -6.86 -4.17 32.03
C VAL A 134 -7.27 -5.50 31.37
N ALA A 135 -8.41 -6.05 31.75
CA ALA A 135 -8.94 -7.31 31.18
C ALA A 135 -9.27 -7.18 29.69
N ALA A 136 -9.46 -5.97 29.17
CA ALA A 136 -9.79 -5.74 27.76
C ALA A 136 -8.77 -6.35 26.80
N PHE A 137 -7.46 -6.18 27.06
CA PHE A 137 -6.41 -6.73 26.20
C PHE A 137 -6.27 -8.25 26.32
N ALA A 138 -6.47 -8.80 27.52
CA ALA A 138 -6.45 -10.26 27.72
C ALA A 138 -7.63 -10.94 27.01
N ALA A 139 -8.80 -10.29 26.97
CA ALA A 139 -10.00 -10.80 26.31
C ALA A 139 -9.83 -10.82 24.76
N ASP A 140 -9.19 -9.81 24.19
CA ASP A 140 -8.90 -9.74 22.76
C ASP A 140 -7.54 -9.05 22.52
N PRO A 141 -6.46 -9.82 22.32
CA PRO A 141 -5.11 -9.26 22.08
C PRO A 141 -5.03 -8.35 20.85
N LEU A 142 -5.95 -8.46 19.87
CA LEU A 142 -6.01 -7.55 18.73
C LEU A 142 -6.16 -6.08 19.14
N ARG A 143 -6.69 -5.83 20.34
CA ARG A 143 -6.81 -4.47 20.90
C ARG A 143 -5.46 -3.76 21.04
N THR A 144 -4.35 -4.51 21.08
CA THR A 144 -2.98 -3.94 21.00
C THR A 144 -2.73 -3.24 19.64
N LEU A 145 -3.14 -3.85 18.54
CA LEU A 145 -3.07 -3.17 17.22
C LEU A 145 -4.13 -2.07 17.07
N ARG A 146 -5.33 -2.28 17.61
CA ARG A 146 -6.37 -1.25 17.63
C ARG A 146 -5.93 0.01 18.40
N LEU A 147 -5.13 -0.16 19.47
CA LEU A 147 -4.51 0.95 20.19
C LEU A 147 -3.64 1.78 19.25
N ALA A 148 -2.70 1.15 18.54
CA ALA A 148 -1.82 1.83 17.61
C ALA A 148 -2.59 2.50 16.46
N ARG A 149 -3.59 1.82 15.92
CA ARG A 149 -4.46 2.37 14.88
C ARG A 149 -5.24 3.60 15.36
N LEU A 150 -5.96 3.49 16.45
CA LEU A 150 -6.78 4.61 16.95
C LEU A 150 -5.92 5.80 17.36
N ALA A 151 -4.75 5.57 17.95
CA ALA A 151 -3.83 6.64 18.29
C ALA A 151 -3.39 7.43 17.04
N CYS A 152 -3.00 6.73 15.95
CA CYS A 152 -2.53 7.41 14.74
C CYS A 152 -3.65 7.93 13.83
N GLU A 153 -4.84 7.32 13.81
CA GLU A 153 -6.00 7.79 13.02
C GLU A 153 -6.69 9.02 13.64
N LEU A 154 -6.72 9.08 14.96
CA LEU A 154 -7.45 10.11 15.71
C LEU A 154 -6.54 11.16 16.33
N ASP A 155 -5.23 11.00 16.21
CA ASP A 155 -4.23 11.88 16.84
C ASP A 155 -4.38 11.97 18.38
N LEU A 156 -4.41 10.79 19.04
CA LEU A 156 -4.60 10.67 20.47
C LEU A 156 -3.31 10.24 21.17
N GLU A 157 -3.08 10.81 22.37
CA GLU A 157 -2.04 10.37 23.28
C GLU A 157 -2.49 9.10 24.04
N VAL A 158 -1.62 8.10 24.09
CA VAL A 158 -1.93 6.86 24.80
C VAL A 158 -1.62 7.02 26.28
N ASP A 159 -2.61 6.71 27.12
CA ASP A 159 -2.44 6.63 28.56
C ASP A 159 -1.38 5.59 28.95
N LYS A 160 -0.55 5.89 29.96
CA LYS A 160 0.62 5.06 30.32
C LYS A 160 0.23 3.65 30.78
N GLU A 161 -0.83 3.52 31.58
CA GLU A 161 -1.31 2.22 32.06
C GLU A 161 -1.87 1.41 30.89
N THR A 162 -2.53 2.08 29.94
CA THR A 162 -3.04 1.47 28.72
C THR A 162 -1.92 0.94 27.84
N ALA A 163 -0.83 1.70 27.65
CA ALA A 163 0.34 1.25 26.91
C ALA A 163 1.02 0.04 27.60
N ALA A 164 1.15 0.06 28.91
CA ALA A 164 1.71 -1.04 29.69
C ALA A 164 0.87 -2.32 29.58
N ALA A 165 -0.46 -2.21 29.66
CA ALA A 165 -1.38 -3.34 29.52
C ALA A 165 -1.35 -3.91 28.09
N ALA A 166 -1.25 -3.07 27.07
CA ALA A 166 -1.09 -3.48 25.68
C ALA A 166 0.22 -4.25 25.48
N ALA A 167 1.34 -3.74 26.02
CA ALA A 167 2.64 -4.40 25.95
C ALA A 167 2.63 -5.78 26.62
N ALA A 168 2.02 -5.90 27.81
CA ALA A 168 1.89 -7.17 28.51
C ALA A 168 1.04 -8.22 27.76
N SER A 169 0.22 -7.80 26.81
CA SER A 169 -0.69 -8.66 26.03
C SER A 169 -0.23 -8.89 24.59
N SER A 170 0.87 -8.28 24.15
CA SER A 170 1.32 -8.27 22.74
C SER A 170 1.61 -9.67 22.18
N GLU A 171 2.20 -10.58 22.97
CA GLU A 171 2.45 -11.98 22.58
C GLU A 171 1.15 -12.70 22.17
N GLY A 172 0.02 -12.29 22.75
CA GLY A 172 -1.30 -12.83 22.43
C GLY A 172 -1.69 -12.62 20.97
N LEU A 173 -1.11 -11.64 20.27
CA LEU A 173 -1.32 -11.40 18.84
C LEU A 173 -0.98 -12.61 17.97
N ALA A 174 -0.04 -13.46 18.40
CA ALA A 174 0.31 -14.69 17.68
C ALA A 174 -0.87 -15.68 17.55
N ARG A 175 -1.92 -15.55 18.38
CA ARG A 175 -3.12 -16.40 18.36
C ARG A 175 -4.31 -15.74 17.64
N VAL A 176 -4.18 -14.50 17.23
CA VAL A 176 -5.24 -13.77 16.51
C VAL A 176 -5.22 -14.17 15.03
N ALA A 177 -6.40 -14.32 14.43
CA ALA A 177 -6.53 -14.59 12.99
C ALA A 177 -5.81 -13.52 12.16
N SER A 178 -5.01 -13.98 11.19
CA SER A 178 -4.15 -13.10 10.38
C SER A 178 -4.95 -12.06 9.59
N GLU A 179 -6.17 -12.39 9.16
CA GLU A 179 -7.08 -11.47 8.49
C GLU A 179 -7.46 -10.27 9.38
N ARG A 180 -7.70 -10.54 10.68
CA ARG A 180 -7.99 -9.48 11.66
C ARG A 180 -6.76 -8.62 11.92
N ILE A 181 -5.58 -9.23 12.02
CA ILE A 181 -4.29 -8.52 12.14
C ILE A 181 -4.09 -7.61 10.93
N PHE A 182 -4.27 -8.15 9.71
CA PHE A 182 -4.08 -7.37 8.49
C PHE A 182 -5.07 -6.20 8.39
N ALA A 183 -6.32 -6.40 8.79
CA ALA A 183 -7.33 -5.33 8.81
C ALA A 183 -6.93 -4.14 9.68
N GLU A 184 -6.34 -4.36 10.85
CA GLU A 184 -5.83 -3.30 11.72
C GLU A 184 -4.50 -2.72 11.18
N PHE A 185 -3.55 -3.59 10.78
CA PHE A 185 -2.24 -3.18 10.30
C PHE A 185 -2.33 -2.32 9.03
N LYS A 186 -3.14 -2.71 8.03
CA LYS A 186 -3.31 -1.90 6.81
C LYS A 186 -3.78 -0.49 7.14
N ARG A 187 -4.69 -0.34 8.12
CA ARG A 187 -5.20 0.97 8.56
C ARG A 187 -4.12 1.81 9.24
N ILE A 188 -3.22 1.20 10.00
CA ILE A 188 -2.06 1.90 10.57
C ILE A 188 -1.16 2.45 9.46
N VAL A 189 -0.83 1.62 8.46
CA VAL A 189 0.08 2.01 7.36
C VAL A 189 -0.51 3.11 6.49
N ILE A 190 -1.83 3.12 6.29
CA ILE A 190 -2.49 4.13 5.44
C ILE A 190 -2.89 5.40 6.19
N ALA A 191 -2.81 5.40 7.52
CA ALA A 191 -3.10 6.58 8.32
C ALA A 191 -2.14 7.73 7.97
N ASP A 192 -2.59 8.96 8.19
CA ASP A 192 -1.77 10.15 7.99
C ASP A 192 -0.55 10.16 8.93
N ARG A 193 -0.71 9.65 10.13
CA ARG A 193 0.35 9.51 11.14
C ARG A 193 0.84 8.07 11.25
N ALA A 194 0.99 7.37 10.13
CA ALA A 194 1.44 5.98 10.08
C ALA A 194 2.73 5.73 10.87
N LEU A 195 3.69 6.67 10.80
CA LEU A 195 4.97 6.56 11.55
C LEU A 195 4.74 6.51 13.06
N ALA A 196 3.83 7.33 13.60
CA ALA A 196 3.49 7.29 15.02
C ALA A 196 2.79 5.97 15.40
N GLY A 197 1.94 5.44 14.49
CA GLY A 197 1.31 4.14 14.69
C GLY A 197 2.34 2.99 14.72
N LEU A 198 3.32 2.99 13.84
CA LEU A 198 4.41 2.01 13.82
C LEU A 198 5.30 2.15 15.06
N GLU A 199 5.61 3.37 15.48
CA GLU A 199 6.38 3.63 16.70
C GLU A 199 5.66 3.10 17.95
N LEU A 200 4.34 3.26 18.01
CA LEU A 200 3.56 2.69 19.10
C LEU A 200 3.53 1.16 19.04
N MET A 201 3.39 0.56 17.82
CA MET A 201 3.53 -0.90 17.66
C MET A 201 4.87 -1.41 18.20
N ASP A 202 5.95 -0.67 17.93
CA ASP A 202 7.29 -0.98 18.43
C ASP A 202 7.35 -0.90 19.96
N ALA A 203 6.85 0.20 20.52
CA ALA A 203 6.88 0.46 21.96
C ALA A 203 6.11 -0.57 22.78
N VAL A 204 5.03 -1.14 22.22
CA VAL A 204 4.25 -2.19 22.87
C VAL A 204 4.64 -3.61 22.45
N GLY A 205 5.70 -3.80 21.67
CA GLY A 205 6.17 -5.12 21.23
C GLY A 205 5.33 -5.79 20.14
N ALA A 206 4.33 -5.11 19.59
CA ALA A 206 3.44 -5.68 18.57
C ALA A 206 4.17 -5.94 17.23
N THR A 207 5.14 -5.09 16.87
CA THR A 207 5.92 -5.27 15.63
C THR A 207 6.68 -6.58 15.61
N GLU A 208 7.26 -7.00 16.75
CA GLU A 208 8.02 -8.25 16.86
C GLU A 208 7.16 -9.48 16.57
N VAL A 209 5.89 -9.44 16.97
CA VAL A 209 4.94 -10.54 16.77
C VAL A 209 4.35 -10.53 15.38
N VAL A 210 3.94 -9.36 14.87
CA VAL A 210 3.20 -9.23 13.62
C VAL A 210 4.13 -9.18 12.41
N LEU A 211 5.25 -8.45 12.53
CA LEU A 211 6.21 -8.17 11.46
C LEU A 211 7.66 -8.33 11.96
N PRO A 212 8.06 -9.53 12.40
CA PRO A 212 9.43 -9.78 12.88
C PRO A 212 10.49 -9.46 11.82
N GLU A 213 10.11 -9.44 10.55
CA GLU A 213 11.00 -9.06 9.44
C GLU A 213 11.47 -7.60 9.59
N LEU A 214 10.58 -6.68 9.99
CA LEU A 214 10.96 -5.28 10.23
C LEU A 214 11.86 -5.15 11.47
N THR A 215 11.60 -5.90 12.53
CA THR A 215 12.43 -5.88 13.74
C THR A 215 13.87 -6.31 13.44
N ARG A 216 14.07 -7.28 12.53
CA ARG A 216 15.40 -7.75 12.11
C ARG A 216 16.21 -6.68 11.35
N MET A 217 15.57 -5.64 10.82
CA MET A 217 16.24 -4.55 10.11
C MET A 217 16.91 -3.54 11.06
N ARG A 218 16.58 -3.56 12.34
CA ARG A 218 17.11 -2.66 13.36
C ARG A 218 18.59 -2.92 13.62
N GLY A 219 19.37 -1.85 13.70
CA GLY A 219 20.82 -1.91 13.94
C GLY A 219 21.61 -2.50 12.77
N VAL A 220 20.99 -2.79 11.63
CA VAL A 220 21.67 -3.27 10.43
C VAL A 220 22.35 -2.08 9.74
N GLU A 221 23.65 -1.95 9.96
CA GLU A 221 24.47 -0.92 9.32
C GLU A 221 24.46 -1.07 7.81
N GLN A 222 24.42 0.07 7.12
CA GLN A 222 24.41 0.17 5.67
C GLN A 222 25.78 0.67 5.13
N SER A 223 25.83 0.91 3.82
CA SER A 223 27.01 1.50 3.18
C SER A 223 27.20 2.97 3.61
N ARG A 224 28.39 3.52 3.37
CA ARG A 224 28.77 4.92 3.67
C ARG A 224 27.84 6.01 3.07
N TYR A 225 26.95 5.63 2.17
CA TYR A 225 25.96 6.54 1.55
C TYR A 225 24.74 6.74 2.41
N HIS A 226 24.52 5.88 3.41
CA HIS A 226 23.39 5.93 4.34
C HIS A 226 23.89 6.35 5.72
N HIS A 227 23.19 7.26 6.35
CA HIS A 227 23.47 7.73 7.71
C HIS A 227 22.60 7.03 8.78
N LEU A 228 21.63 6.26 8.34
CA LEU A 228 20.66 5.52 9.15
C LEU A 228 20.91 4.01 9.00
N ASP A 229 20.50 3.22 9.98
CA ASP A 229 20.36 1.77 9.82
C ASP A 229 19.22 1.42 8.83
N VAL A 230 19.06 0.15 8.49
CA VAL A 230 18.05 -0.26 7.50
C VAL A 230 16.63 0.05 7.97
N TYR A 231 16.34 -0.08 9.27
CA TYR A 231 15.01 0.17 9.81
C TYR A 231 14.64 1.66 9.78
N GLU A 232 15.50 2.53 10.29
CA GLU A 232 15.25 3.97 10.29
C GLU A 232 15.24 4.55 8.87
N HIS A 233 16.08 4.02 7.96
CA HIS A 233 15.99 4.34 6.54
C HIS A 233 14.61 3.96 5.97
N THR A 234 14.12 2.76 6.24
CA THR A 234 12.81 2.30 5.77
C THR A 234 11.66 3.19 6.30
N ARG A 235 11.74 3.62 7.57
CA ARG A 235 10.80 4.60 8.12
C ARG A 235 10.85 5.94 7.38
N SER A 236 12.05 6.40 7.02
CA SER A 236 12.23 7.63 6.24
C SER A 236 11.67 7.50 4.83
N VAL A 237 11.85 6.34 4.17
CA VAL A 237 11.24 6.06 2.85
C VAL A 237 9.70 6.06 2.94
N LEU A 238 9.14 5.49 4.02
CA LEU A 238 7.70 5.57 4.25
C LEU A 238 7.22 7.02 4.43
N ALA A 239 7.96 7.85 5.17
CA ALA A 239 7.64 9.28 5.33
C ALA A 239 7.58 10.01 3.98
N GLU A 240 8.60 9.84 3.15
CA GLU A 240 8.63 10.41 1.80
C GLU A 240 7.47 9.90 0.93
N THR A 241 7.14 8.62 1.04
CA THR A 241 6.02 8.00 0.31
C THR A 241 4.66 8.56 0.75
N ILE A 242 4.49 8.83 2.04
CA ILE A 242 3.30 9.48 2.59
C ILE A 242 3.14 10.88 1.99
N GLU A 243 4.21 11.68 2.01
CA GLU A 243 4.18 13.04 1.44
C GLU A 243 3.90 13.04 -0.06
N LEU A 244 4.53 12.14 -0.83
CA LEU A 244 4.26 11.96 -2.26
C LEU A 244 2.78 11.66 -2.56
N SER A 245 2.15 10.86 -1.72
CA SER A 245 0.75 10.45 -1.90
C SER A 245 -0.27 11.50 -1.43
N ARG A 246 0.11 12.36 -0.49
CA ARG A 246 -0.74 13.45 0.03
C ARG A 246 -0.77 14.66 -0.89
N ARG A 247 0.38 15.05 -1.40
CA ARG A 247 0.55 16.25 -2.19
C ARG A 247 1.58 16.02 -3.28
N PRO A 248 1.15 15.88 -4.55
CA PRO A 248 2.08 15.74 -5.66
C PRO A 248 3.14 16.85 -5.63
N PRO A 249 4.43 16.50 -5.52
CA PRO A 249 5.49 17.48 -5.36
C PRO A 249 5.77 18.25 -6.65
N ALA A 250 6.31 19.46 -6.52
CA ALA A 250 6.55 20.37 -7.64
C ALA A 250 7.49 19.78 -8.73
N TRP A 251 8.40 18.87 -8.37
CA TRP A 251 9.32 18.25 -9.33
C TRP A 251 8.62 17.40 -10.40
N LEU A 252 7.38 16.94 -10.14
CA LEU A 252 6.57 16.20 -11.11
C LEU A 252 6.14 17.07 -12.30
N GLY A 253 6.10 18.40 -12.14
CA GLY A 253 5.72 19.32 -13.21
C GLY A 253 4.35 18.97 -13.79
N GLU A 254 4.28 18.83 -15.12
CA GLU A 254 3.08 18.47 -15.87
C GLU A 254 2.50 17.09 -15.55
N HIS A 255 3.27 16.19 -14.97
CA HIS A 255 2.82 14.84 -14.61
C HIS A 255 2.09 14.77 -13.26
N ALA A 256 2.09 15.85 -12.46
CA ALA A 256 1.55 15.87 -11.11
C ALA A 256 0.10 15.38 -11.01
N GLU A 257 -0.78 15.88 -11.88
CA GLU A 257 -2.19 15.49 -11.91
C GLU A 257 -2.39 14.03 -12.32
N ALA A 258 -1.65 13.56 -13.32
CA ALA A 258 -1.73 12.17 -13.79
C ALA A 258 -1.21 11.19 -12.71
N VAL A 259 -0.15 11.54 -12.00
CA VAL A 259 0.37 10.77 -10.85
C VAL A 259 -0.66 10.77 -9.70
N GLY A 260 -1.28 11.90 -9.39
CA GLY A 260 -2.33 11.97 -8.38
C GLY A 260 -3.50 11.03 -8.69
N ARG A 261 -3.98 11.02 -9.94
CA ARG A 261 -5.02 10.09 -10.40
C ARG A 261 -4.56 8.63 -10.30
N LEU A 262 -3.34 8.34 -10.72
CA LEU A 262 -2.75 7.00 -10.61
C LEU A 262 -2.75 6.50 -9.16
N LEU A 263 -2.26 7.32 -8.23
CA LEU A 263 -2.16 6.93 -6.82
C LEU A 263 -3.53 6.76 -6.15
N ALA A 264 -4.57 7.42 -6.67
CA ALA A 264 -5.94 7.27 -6.20
C ALA A 264 -6.67 6.05 -6.76
N GLU A 265 -6.13 5.39 -7.81
CA GLU A 265 -6.78 4.20 -8.40
C GLU A 265 -6.94 3.07 -7.38
N PRO A 266 -8.12 2.44 -7.28
CA PRO A 266 -8.30 1.23 -6.46
C PRO A 266 -7.39 0.09 -6.95
N LEU A 267 -6.70 -0.56 -6.03
CA LEU A 267 -5.82 -1.69 -6.34
C LEU A 267 -6.40 -3.01 -5.82
N ALA A 268 -6.34 -3.22 -4.52
CA ALA A 268 -6.76 -4.47 -3.87
C ALA A 268 -6.94 -4.24 -2.36
N ASN A 269 -7.68 -5.13 -1.69
CA ASN A 269 -7.90 -5.07 -0.23
C ASN A 269 -8.43 -3.71 0.27
N GLU A 270 -9.25 -3.04 -0.54
CA GLU A 270 -9.76 -1.68 -0.28
C GLU A 270 -8.65 -0.61 -0.22
N LEU A 271 -7.48 -0.91 -0.77
CA LEU A 271 -6.35 0.02 -0.85
C LEU A 271 -6.26 0.62 -2.26
N SER A 272 -5.92 1.90 -2.31
CA SER A 272 -5.47 2.53 -3.54
C SER A 272 -4.01 2.16 -3.87
N ARG A 273 -3.57 2.46 -5.09
CA ARG A 273 -2.16 2.26 -5.49
C ARG A 273 -1.20 3.05 -4.60
N GLY A 274 -1.53 4.29 -4.25
CA GLY A 274 -0.72 5.10 -3.34
C GLY A 274 -0.64 4.53 -1.93
N GLN A 275 -1.72 3.91 -1.45
CA GLN A 275 -1.71 3.21 -0.17
C GLN A 275 -0.90 1.91 -0.23
N ALA A 276 -1.00 1.15 -1.31
CA ALA A 276 -0.17 -0.05 -1.53
C ALA A 276 1.32 0.29 -1.69
N LEU A 277 1.65 1.47 -2.25
CA LEU A 277 3.01 1.97 -2.35
C LEU A 277 3.67 2.13 -0.97
N ARG A 278 2.90 2.48 0.08
CA ARG A 278 3.41 2.55 1.47
C ARG A 278 3.83 1.18 2.02
N LEU A 279 3.11 0.11 1.64
CA LEU A 279 3.54 -1.26 1.96
C LEU A 279 4.82 -1.61 1.20
N GLY A 280 4.94 -1.18 -0.06
CA GLY A 280 6.18 -1.28 -0.82
C GLY A 280 7.35 -0.57 -0.12
N ALA A 281 7.13 0.65 0.38
CA ALA A 281 8.13 1.40 1.14
C ALA A 281 8.58 0.67 2.42
N LEU A 282 7.66 0.04 3.15
CA LEU A 282 8.00 -0.73 4.36
C LEU A 282 8.78 -2.02 4.06
N LEU A 283 8.61 -2.62 2.88
CA LEU A 283 9.14 -3.94 2.58
C LEU A 283 10.23 -3.94 1.50
N HIS A 284 10.59 -2.78 0.90
CA HIS A 284 11.57 -2.74 -0.20
C HIS A 284 12.95 -3.30 0.18
N ASP A 285 13.38 -3.04 1.41
CA ASP A 285 14.69 -3.41 1.95
C ASP A 285 14.65 -4.58 2.95
N VAL A 286 13.52 -5.26 3.06
CA VAL A 286 13.26 -6.31 4.07
C VAL A 286 14.28 -7.45 4.08
N ALA A 287 14.95 -7.72 2.97
CA ALA A 287 15.98 -8.77 2.85
C ALA A 287 17.42 -8.28 3.08
N LYS A 288 17.65 -6.99 3.35
CA LYS A 288 19.01 -6.49 3.66
C LYS A 288 19.67 -7.21 4.84
N PRO A 289 18.97 -7.53 5.96
CA PRO A 289 19.59 -8.24 7.06
C PRO A 289 20.22 -9.59 6.66
N GLN A 290 19.54 -10.38 5.82
CA GLN A 290 20.00 -11.72 5.40
C GLN A 290 20.99 -11.69 4.24
N THR A 291 21.02 -10.61 3.46
CA THR A 291 21.93 -10.45 2.31
C THR A 291 23.17 -9.63 2.61
N ARG A 292 23.28 -9.08 3.85
CA ARG A 292 24.43 -8.28 4.29
C ARG A 292 25.72 -9.09 4.19
N ARG A 293 26.71 -8.53 3.49
CA ARG A 293 28.07 -9.06 3.43
C ARG A 293 29.05 -7.91 3.61
N VAL A 294 30.21 -8.22 4.17
CA VAL A 294 31.33 -7.28 4.27
C VAL A 294 32.45 -7.84 3.38
N THR A 295 32.90 -7.04 2.41
CA THR A 295 34.00 -7.45 1.53
C THR A 295 35.34 -7.41 2.30
N PRO A 296 36.41 -8.04 1.77
CA PRO A 296 37.73 -7.96 2.40
C PRO A 296 38.22 -6.51 2.62
N GLU A 297 37.79 -5.56 1.80
CA GLU A 297 38.09 -4.14 1.88
C GLU A 297 37.19 -3.37 2.87
N GLY A 298 36.34 -4.08 3.63
CA GLY A 298 35.45 -3.49 4.62
C GLY A 298 34.18 -2.84 4.04
N ARG A 299 33.86 -3.05 2.76
CA ARG A 299 32.62 -2.52 2.16
C ARG A 299 31.42 -3.39 2.52
N ILE A 300 30.34 -2.74 2.98
CA ILE A 300 29.06 -3.39 3.20
C ILE A 300 28.29 -3.48 1.86
N THR A 301 27.80 -4.67 1.54
CA THR A 301 27.01 -4.96 0.33
C THR A 301 25.76 -5.77 0.67
N PHE A 302 24.74 -5.68 -0.19
CA PHE A 302 23.44 -6.34 -0.03
C PHE A 302 23.00 -6.96 -1.37
N ILE A 303 23.90 -7.67 -2.05
CA ILE A 303 23.65 -8.21 -3.39
C ILE A 303 22.47 -9.17 -3.35
N GLY A 304 21.47 -8.94 -4.22
CA GLY A 304 20.27 -9.76 -4.37
C GLY A 304 19.17 -9.48 -3.33
N HIS A 305 19.29 -8.43 -2.51
CA HIS A 305 18.23 -8.09 -1.55
C HIS A 305 16.92 -7.70 -2.23
N ASP A 306 16.94 -7.22 -3.45
CA ASP A 306 15.78 -6.92 -4.28
C ASP A 306 15.01 -8.19 -4.67
N VAL A 307 15.73 -9.21 -5.13
CA VAL A 307 15.13 -10.51 -5.55
C VAL A 307 14.60 -11.27 -4.33
N ILE A 308 15.45 -11.48 -3.31
CA ILE A 308 15.08 -12.19 -2.09
C ILE A 308 14.02 -11.37 -1.32
N GLY A 309 14.14 -10.04 -1.33
CA GLY A 309 13.17 -9.14 -0.71
C GLY A 309 11.78 -9.26 -1.30
N ALA A 310 11.66 -9.42 -2.61
CA ALA A 310 10.37 -9.66 -3.26
C ALA A 310 9.70 -10.96 -2.77
N GLU A 311 10.47 -12.02 -2.57
CA GLU A 311 9.97 -13.29 -2.03
C GLU A 311 9.54 -13.15 -0.57
N VAL A 312 10.34 -12.45 0.25
CA VAL A 312 10.02 -12.17 1.66
C VAL A 312 8.78 -11.29 1.77
N ALA A 313 8.68 -10.23 0.98
CA ALA A 313 7.52 -9.32 0.97
C ALA A 313 6.22 -10.07 0.60
N ALA A 314 6.26 -10.91 -0.42
CA ALA A 314 5.15 -11.78 -0.79
C ALA A 314 4.77 -12.74 0.37
N ALA A 315 5.76 -13.39 0.99
CA ALA A 315 5.53 -14.30 2.11
C ALA A 315 4.91 -13.60 3.34
N VAL A 316 5.35 -12.39 3.67
CA VAL A 316 4.78 -11.57 4.75
C VAL A 316 3.31 -11.26 4.48
N LEU A 317 2.97 -10.77 3.29
CA LEU A 317 1.60 -10.41 2.94
C LEU A 317 0.69 -11.64 2.80
N THR A 318 1.20 -12.77 2.32
CA THR A 318 0.47 -14.05 2.29
C THR A 318 0.20 -14.55 3.71
N ARG A 319 1.17 -14.48 4.62
CA ARG A 319 1.01 -14.83 6.04
C ARG A 319 -0.06 -13.96 6.71
N LEU A 320 -0.13 -12.70 6.33
CA LEU A 320 -1.16 -11.76 6.77
C LEU A 320 -2.51 -11.92 6.04
N ARG A 321 -2.64 -12.91 5.14
CA ARG A 321 -3.87 -13.18 4.39
C ARG A 321 -4.34 -12.02 3.51
N SER A 322 -3.41 -11.27 2.94
CA SER A 322 -3.77 -10.29 1.91
C SER A 322 -4.09 -11.00 0.58
N SER A 323 -4.68 -10.28 -0.37
CA SER A 323 -4.97 -10.84 -1.69
C SER A 323 -3.69 -11.05 -2.53
N ASP A 324 -3.72 -12.04 -3.43
CA ASP A 324 -2.61 -12.32 -4.35
C ASP A 324 -2.22 -11.07 -5.14
N ARG A 325 -3.19 -10.30 -5.59
CA ARG A 325 -2.96 -9.04 -6.34
C ARG A 325 -2.12 -8.03 -5.55
N LEU A 326 -2.36 -7.91 -4.24
CA LEU A 326 -1.54 -7.02 -3.40
C LEU A 326 -0.15 -7.61 -3.16
N CYS A 327 -0.05 -8.92 -2.91
CA CYS A 327 1.23 -9.62 -2.76
C CYS A 327 2.12 -9.43 -4.00
N GLU A 328 1.59 -9.69 -5.19
CA GLU A 328 2.29 -9.54 -6.47
C GLU A 328 2.73 -8.09 -6.71
N HIS A 329 1.85 -7.13 -6.43
CA HIS A 329 2.16 -5.72 -6.60
C HIS A 329 3.32 -5.26 -5.72
N VAL A 330 3.28 -5.57 -4.42
CA VAL A 330 4.33 -5.19 -3.46
C VAL A 330 5.64 -5.93 -3.75
N ALA A 331 5.57 -7.23 -4.10
CA ALA A 331 6.74 -7.99 -4.51
C ALA A 331 7.40 -7.41 -5.78
N ALA A 332 6.60 -6.96 -6.76
CA ALA A 332 7.12 -6.31 -7.96
C ALA A 332 7.79 -4.95 -7.64
N LEU A 333 7.22 -4.17 -6.72
CA LEU A 333 7.85 -2.95 -6.22
C LEU A 333 9.22 -3.24 -5.59
N THR A 334 9.27 -4.20 -4.67
CA THR A 334 10.50 -4.61 -3.98
C THR A 334 11.56 -5.13 -4.97
N ARG A 335 11.17 -5.97 -5.94
CA ARG A 335 12.08 -6.52 -6.95
C ARG A 335 12.73 -5.47 -7.83
N ASN A 336 12.03 -4.38 -8.12
CA ASN A 336 12.45 -3.42 -9.14
C ASN A 336 12.93 -2.07 -8.57
N HIS A 337 12.89 -1.86 -7.24
CA HIS A 337 13.14 -0.53 -6.63
C HIS A 337 14.52 0.06 -6.95
N LEU A 338 15.54 -0.76 -7.20
CA LEU A 338 16.90 -0.33 -7.51
C LEU A 338 17.09 0.12 -8.97
N ARG A 339 16.20 -0.31 -9.89
CA ARG A 339 16.45 -0.18 -11.34
C ARG A 339 16.64 1.25 -11.80
N LEU A 340 15.82 2.19 -11.29
CA LEU A 340 15.97 3.60 -11.66
C LEU A 340 17.30 4.17 -11.16
N GLY A 341 17.71 3.81 -9.94
CA GLY A 341 18.98 4.24 -9.34
C GLY A 341 20.20 3.83 -10.17
N PHE A 342 20.17 2.67 -10.81
CA PHE A 342 21.25 2.25 -11.71
C PHE A 342 21.30 3.09 -12.99
N LEU A 343 20.15 3.45 -13.56
CA LEU A 343 20.09 4.26 -14.79
C LEU A 343 20.62 5.70 -14.62
N VAL A 344 20.59 6.24 -13.40
CA VAL A 344 21.13 7.59 -13.12
C VAL A 344 22.61 7.71 -13.50
N HIS A 345 23.35 6.62 -13.44
CA HIS A 345 24.79 6.61 -13.78
C HIS A 345 25.04 6.70 -15.28
N ASP A 346 24.06 6.34 -16.10
CA ASP A 346 24.14 6.29 -17.56
C ASP A 346 23.53 7.54 -18.25
N MET A 347 23.17 8.56 -17.47
CA MET A 347 22.56 9.79 -18.00
C MET A 347 23.53 10.58 -18.92
N PRO A 348 23.03 11.15 -20.04
CA PRO A 348 21.65 11.10 -20.53
C PRO A 348 21.29 9.72 -21.11
N ILE A 349 20.12 9.19 -20.72
CA ILE A 349 19.70 7.85 -21.17
C ILE A 349 19.01 7.91 -22.56
N GLY A 350 19.26 6.88 -23.36
CA GLY A 350 18.58 6.73 -24.63
C GLY A 350 17.19 6.09 -24.48
N ARG A 351 16.30 6.29 -25.46
CA ARG A 351 14.95 5.72 -25.46
C ARG A 351 14.92 4.20 -25.32
N ARG A 352 15.91 3.48 -25.83
CA ARG A 352 16.05 2.03 -25.61
C ARG A 352 16.21 1.67 -24.13
N ALA A 353 16.99 2.45 -23.36
CA ALA A 353 17.16 2.21 -21.93
C ALA A 353 15.83 2.45 -21.18
N ILE A 354 15.07 3.49 -21.56
CA ILE A 354 13.74 3.74 -21.02
C ILE A 354 12.80 2.56 -21.34
N TYR A 355 12.77 2.08 -22.59
CA TYR A 355 11.96 0.93 -22.96
C TYR A 355 12.26 -0.30 -22.09
N ARG A 356 13.55 -0.64 -21.95
CA ARG A 356 13.99 -1.80 -21.12
C ARG A 356 13.59 -1.65 -19.67
N TYR A 357 13.69 -0.45 -19.10
CA TYR A 357 13.21 -0.15 -17.76
C TYR A 357 11.70 -0.38 -17.63
N LEU A 358 10.91 0.23 -18.51
CA LEU A 358 9.45 0.12 -18.49
C LEU A 358 8.99 -1.34 -18.63
N ARG A 359 9.65 -2.07 -19.53
CA ARG A 359 9.37 -3.49 -19.76
C ARG A 359 9.70 -4.36 -18.55
N ALA A 360 10.86 -4.13 -17.93
CA ALA A 360 11.30 -4.89 -16.76
C ALA A 360 10.47 -4.60 -15.50
N CYS A 361 9.90 -3.40 -15.40
CA CYS A 361 9.09 -2.95 -14.26
C CYS A 361 7.59 -3.21 -14.44
N GLU A 362 7.15 -3.87 -15.53
CA GLU A 362 5.73 -4.14 -15.75
C GLU A 362 5.17 -5.09 -14.68
N PRO A 363 4.00 -4.82 -14.06
CA PRO A 363 3.05 -3.74 -14.32
C PRO A 363 3.15 -2.52 -13.38
N VAL A 364 4.28 -2.31 -12.68
CA VAL A 364 4.45 -1.32 -11.60
C VAL A 364 5.37 -0.15 -12.00
N GLN A 365 5.52 0.13 -13.30
CA GLN A 365 6.50 1.08 -13.83
C GLN A 365 6.47 2.44 -13.12
N ALA A 366 5.30 3.06 -13.04
CA ALA A 366 5.14 4.36 -12.41
C ALA A 366 5.28 4.27 -10.89
N ASP A 367 4.70 3.25 -10.28
CA ASP A 367 4.74 3.06 -8.82
C ASP A 367 6.17 2.83 -8.32
N VAL A 368 6.95 1.97 -9.01
CA VAL A 368 8.34 1.70 -8.62
C VAL A 368 9.25 2.90 -8.89
N THR A 369 8.95 3.71 -9.90
CA THR A 369 9.66 4.99 -10.13
C THR A 369 9.43 5.94 -8.94
N LEU A 370 8.20 6.05 -8.45
CA LEU A 370 7.88 6.85 -7.26
C LEU A 370 8.52 6.29 -5.99
N LEU A 371 8.54 4.96 -5.82
CA LEU A 371 9.23 4.32 -4.70
C LEU A 371 10.74 4.61 -4.72
N SER A 372 11.38 4.52 -5.89
CA SER A 372 12.80 4.83 -6.05
C SER A 372 13.12 6.29 -5.77
N VAL A 373 12.19 7.21 -6.05
CA VAL A 373 12.31 8.61 -5.65
C VAL A 373 12.23 8.76 -4.13
N ALA A 374 11.25 8.12 -3.48
CA ALA A 374 11.11 8.17 -2.02
C ALA A 374 12.37 7.61 -1.32
N ASP A 375 12.90 6.48 -1.80
CA ASP A 375 14.15 5.89 -1.33
C ASP A 375 15.33 6.86 -1.50
N ARG A 376 15.44 7.52 -2.66
CA ARG A 376 16.49 8.49 -2.92
C ARG A 376 16.39 9.73 -2.02
N LEU A 377 15.19 10.25 -1.79
CA LEU A 377 14.94 11.40 -0.90
C LEU A 377 15.28 11.08 0.56
N ALA A 378 15.05 9.85 1.00
CA ALA A 378 15.40 9.37 2.33
C ALA A 378 16.91 9.15 2.53
N THR A 379 17.69 9.08 1.44
CA THR A 379 19.13 8.83 1.49
C THR A 379 19.91 10.15 1.53
N ARG A 380 20.27 10.61 2.74
CA ARG A 380 20.96 11.89 3.01
C ARG A 380 22.43 11.64 3.36
N GLY A 381 23.26 11.37 2.37
CA GLY A 381 24.71 11.24 2.54
C GLY A 381 25.48 12.44 1.96
N ARG A 382 26.82 12.35 1.95
CA ARG A 382 27.68 13.39 1.36
C ARG A 382 27.38 13.49 -0.15
N GLY A 383 27.12 14.70 -0.66
CA GLY A 383 26.75 14.95 -2.07
C GLY A 383 25.32 14.52 -2.41
N ALA A 384 24.42 14.40 -1.43
CA ALA A 384 23.06 13.95 -1.62
C ALA A 384 22.25 14.87 -2.55
N ASP A 385 22.38 16.20 -2.43
CA ASP A 385 21.52 17.15 -3.15
C ASP A 385 21.69 17.06 -4.67
N GLU A 386 22.93 16.99 -5.16
CA GLU A 386 23.20 16.81 -6.60
C GLU A 386 22.71 15.46 -7.12
N ALA A 387 22.95 14.40 -6.34
CA ALA A 387 22.48 13.06 -6.70
C ALA A 387 20.94 12.95 -6.66
N ILE A 388 20.28 13.65 -5.73
CA ILE A 388 18.82 13.76 -5.69
C ILE A 388 18.32 14.52 -6.93
N ALA A 389 18.89 15.67 -7.27
CA ALA A 389 18.47 16.46 -8.43
C ALA A 389 18.53 15.64 -9.72
N ARG A 390 19.63 14.93 -9.97
CA ARG A 390 19.77 14.04 -11.14
C ARG A 390 18.76 12.89 -11.12
N HIS A 391 18.49 12.32 -9.97
CA HIS A 391 17.51 11.23 -9.84
C HIS A 391 16.08 11.72 -10.13
N LEU A 392 15.71 12.92 -9.64
CA LEU A 392 14.41 13.53 -9.90
C LEU A 392 14.21 13.90 -11.37
N GLU A 393 15.27 14.40 -12.03
CA GLU A 393 15.27 14.69 -13.47
C GLU A 393 14.95 13.42 -14.28
N LEU A 394 15.69 12.34 -14.03
CA LEU A 394 15.46 11.04 -14.67
C LEU A 394 14.08 10.48 -14.35
N ALA A 395 13.67 10.54 -13.07
CA ALA A 395 12.36 10.05 -12.65
C ALA A 395 11.23 10.76 -13.37
N ARG A 396 11.32 12.07 -13.57
CA ARG A 396 10.30 12.84 -14.30
C ARG A 396 10.18 12.41 -15.76
N GLU A 397 11.32 12.21 -16.45
CA GLU A 397 11.35 11.71 -17.82
C GLU A 397 10.71 10.31 -17.92
N VAL A 398 11.15 9.38 -17.07
CA VAL A 398 10.65 8.00 -17.04
C VAL A 398 9.18 7.93 -16.66
N LEU A 399 8.70 8.76 -15.73
CA LEU A 399 7.29 8.81 -15.35
C LEU A 399 6.38 9.22 -16.51
N GLY A 400 6.79 10.19 -17.32
CA GLY A 400 6.04 10.57 -18.53
C GLY A 400 5.81 9.38 -19.45
N GLU A 401 6.88 8.64 -19.74
CA GLU A 401 6.82 7.43 -20.58
C GLU A 401 6.07 6.28 -19.89
N ALA A 402 6.19 6.12 -18.55
CA ALA A 402 5.45 5.12 -17.81
C ALA A 402 3.94 5.36 -17.82
N LEU A 403 3.51 6.61 -17.69
CA LEU A 403 2.10 7.00 -17.79
C LEU A 403 1.56 6.77 -19.21
N ALA A 404 2.35 7.12 -20.25
CA ALA A 404 1.99 6.86 -21.64
C ALA A 404 1.88 5.36 -21.95
N TRP A 405 2.81 4.54 -21.41
CA TRP A 405 2.80 3.08 -21.55
C TRP A 405 1.50 2.45 -21.04
N ARG A 406 0.94 2.96 -19.96
CA ARG A 406 -0.34 2.49 -19.39
C ARG A 406 -1.54 2.73 -20.31
N THR A 407 -1.51 3.80 -21.11
CA THR A 407 -2.59 4.14 -22.04
C THR A 407 -2.47 3.42 -23.38
N GLY A 408 -1.27 3.04 -23.75
CA GLY A 408 -1.00 2.34 -25.01
C GLY A 408 0.42 1.82 -25.09
N ARG A 409 0.60 0.52 -24.77
CA ARG A 409 1.89 -0.14 -24.94
C ARG A 409 2.35 -0.04 -26.40
N PRO A 410 3.63 0.33 -26.65
CA PRO A 410 4.18 0.35 -27.99
C PRO A 410 4.03 -1.03 -28.64
N ARG A 411 3.74 -1.02 -29.93
CA ARG A 411 3.66 -2.23 -30.75
C ARG A 411 4.55 -2.05 -31.97
N PRO A 412 5.21 -3.11 -32.44
CA PRO A 412 5.94 -3.02 -33.69
C PRO A 412 4.97 -2.70 -34.84
N PRO A 413 5.41 -1.96 -35.87
CA PRO A 413 4.54 -1.55 -36.97
C PRO A 413 4.19 -2.71 -37.94
N VAL A 414 4.42 -3.96 -37.52
CA VAL A 414 4.10 -5.18 -38.26
C VAL A 414 3.52 -6.24 -37.30
N ARG A 415 2.51 -6.96 -37.76
CA ARG A 415 1.92 -8.06 -36.96
C ARG A 415 2.80 -9.30 -36.99
N GLY A 416 2.77 -10.11 -35.91
CA GLY A 416 3.62 -11.30 -35.78
C GLY A 416 3.37 -12.36 -36.88
N ASP A 417 2.11 -12.57 -37.31
CA ASP A 417 1.74 -13.48 -38.36
C ASP A 417 2.22 -13.02 -39.75
N GLU A 418 2.24 -11.74 -39.98
CA GLU A 418 2.73 -11.10 -41.17
C GLU A 418 4.25 -11.13 -41.24
N LEU A 419 4.92 -10.79 -40.12
CA LEU A 419 6.36 -10.85 -39.99
C LEU A 419 6.88 -12.29 -40.26
N ALA A 420 6.24 -13.28 -39.62
CA ALA A 420 6.58 -14.70 -39.81
C ALA A 420 6.62 -15.10 -41.29
N ARG A 421 5.59 -14.69 -42.06
CA ARG A 421 5.52 -14.92 -43.50
C ARG A 421 6.59 -14.14 -44.28
N ALA A 422 6.86 -12.89 -43.89
CA ALA A 422 7.80 -12.03 -44.61
C ALA A 422 9.27 -12.45 -44.43
N VAL A 423 9.60 -13.08 -43.30
CA VAL A 423 10.97 -13.55 -42.99
C VAL A 423 11.14 -15.08 -43.07
N GLY A 424 10.07 -15.83 -43.41
CA GLY A 424 10.13 -17.29 -43.55
C GLY A 424 10.25 -18.06 -42.22
N LEU A 425 9.91 -17.49 -41.09
CA LEU A 425 9.97 -18.13 -39.78
C LEU A 425 8.60 -18.73 -39.37
N ARG A 426 8.65 -19.78 -38.58
CA ARG A 426 7.47 -20.32 -37.91
C ARG A 426 7.23 -19.61 -36.58
N PRO A 427 5.97 -19.57 -36.08
CA PRO A 427 5.69 -19.09 -34.73
C PRO A 427 6.53 -19.86 -33.69
N GLY A 428 7.31 -19.12 -32.88
CA GLY A 428 8.21 -19.70 -31.90
C GLY A 428 9.08 -18.66 -31.19
N PRO A 429 10.01 -19.10 -30.33
CA PRO A 429 10.85 -18.20 -29.52
C PRO A 429 11.67 -17.23 -30.37
N GLU A 430 12.21 -17.62 -31.50
CA GLU A 430 13.00 -16.78 -32.41
C GLU A 430 12.19 -15.63 -32.97
N LEU A 431 10.97 -15.90 -33.48
CA LEU A 431 10.04 -14.83 -33.90
C LEU A 431 9.69 -13.90 -32.75
N GLY A 432 9.52 -14.45 -31.53
CA GLY A 432 9.26 -13.67 -30.32
C GLY A 432 10.40 -12.70 -29.99
N GLN A 433 11.65 -13.13 -30.12
CA GLN A 433 12.83 -12.29 -29.92
C GLN A 433 12.91 -11.16 -30.96
N ILE A 434 12.66 -11.48 -32.24
CA ILE A 434 12.65 -10.47 -33.30
C ILE A 434 11.55 -9.44 -33.07
N LEU A 435 10.33 -9.89 -32.73
CA LEU A 435 9.22 -8.97 -32.41
C LEU A 435 9.56 -8.06 -31.22
N HIS A 436 10.26 -8.56 -30.23
CA HIS A 436 10.70 -7.78 -29.08
C HIS A 436 11.72 -6.71 -29.49
N GLU A 437 12.72 -7.06 -30.30
CA GLU A 437 13.70 -6.09 -30.81
C GLU A 437 13.01 -5.01 -31.67
N LEU A 438 12.03 -5.41 -32.51
CA LEU A 438 11.28 -4.45 -33.31
C LEU A 438 10.40 -3.52 -32.46
N GLU A 439 9.82 -4.02 -31.37
CA GLU A 439 9.07 -3.23 -30.39
C GLU A 439 9.99 -2.18 -29.73
N GLU A 440 11.18 -2.61 -29.27
CA GLU A 440 12.20 -1.73 -28.70
C GLU A 440 12.68 -0.67 -29.71
N ALA A 441 13.01 -1.07 -30.93
CA ALA A 441 13.45 -0.17 -31.99
C ALA A 441 12.34 0.83 -32.42
N SER A 442 11.09 0.38 -32.44
CA SER A 442 9.95 1.24 -32.71
C SER A 442 9.74 2.27 -31.60
N PHE A 443 9.81 1.86 -30.34
CA PHE A 443 9.76 2.79 -29.21
C PHE A 443 10.91 3.81 -29.25
N ALA A 444 12.11 3.37 -29.65
CA ALA A 444 13.26 4.25 -29.80
C ALA A 444 13.14 5.23 -31.00
N GLY A 445 12.17 5.03 -31.89
CA GLY A 445 12.00 5.81 -33.11
C GLY A 445 12.96 5.42 -34.23
N GLU A 446 13.65 4.29 -34.11
CA GLU A 446 14.60 3.78 -35.12
C GLU A 446 13.87 3.16 -36.31
N ILE A 447 12.68 2.62 -36.09
CA ILE A 447 11.76 2.12 -37.10
C ILE A 447 10.39 2.78 -36.92
N THR A 448 9.87 3.30 -38.01
CA THR A 448 8.59 4.03 -38.04
C THR A 448 7.61 3.48 -39.06
N SER A 449 8.07 2.57 -39.94
CA SER A 449 7.24 1.95 -40.96
C SER A 449 7.30 0.42 -40.90
N ARG A 450 6.28 -0.18 -41.52
CA ARG A 450 6.17 -1.63 -41.68
C ARG A 450 7.35 -2.21 -42.50
N GLU A 451 7.74 -1.51 -43.57
CA GLU A 451 8.83 -1.89 -44.46
C GLU A 451 10.15 -1.94 -43.69
N GLN A 452 10.46 -0.89 -42.89
CA GLN A 452 11.65 -0.83 -42.05
C GLN A 452 11.69 -1.97 -41.03
N ALA A 453 10.53 -2.32 -40.44
CA ALA A 453 10.44 -3.43 -39.50
C ALA A 453 10.76 -4.77 -40.18
N ILE A 454 10.23 -5.03 -41.38
CA ILE A 454 10.48 -6.26 -42.12
C ILE A 454 11.96 -6.35 -42.56
N ASP A 455 12.54 -5.26 -43.06
CA ASP A 455 13.94 -5.24 -43.47
C ASP A 455 14.90 -5.45 -42.28
N ARG A 456 14.62 -4.84 -41.13
CA ARG A 456 15.37 -5.09 -39.90
C ARG A 456 15.29 -6.55 -39.50
N ALA A 457 14.09 -7.14 -39.51
CA ALA A 457 13.89 -8.55 -39.18
C ALA A 457 14.62 -9.51 -40.16
N ARG A 458 14.62 -9.21 -41.45
CA ARG A 458 15.39 -9.97 -42.45
C ARG A 458 16.88 -9.94 -42.14
N SER A 459 17.43 -8.77 -41.81
CA SER A 459 18.83 -8.63 -41.42
C SER A 459 19.17 -9.46 -40.18
N MET A 460 18.27 -9.53 -39.19
CA MET A 460 18.44 -10.34 -37.97
C MET A 460 18.44 -11.84 -38.30
N VAL A 461 17.56 -12.30 -39.17
CA VAL A 461 17.50 -13.72 -39.59
C VAL A 461 18.71 -14.10 -40.45
N SER A 462 19.20 -13.22 -41.31
CA SER A 462 20.36 -13.48 -42.19
C SER A 462 21.72 -13.34 -41.49
N GLY A 463 21.75 -12.90 -40.24
CA GLY A 463 22.99 -12.67 -39.45
C GLY A 463 23.85 -11.51 -39.97
N THR A 464 23.32 -10.64 -40.85
CA THR A 464 24.00 -9.43 -41.34
C THR A 464 23.63 -8.25 -40.44
N ASP A 465 24.61 -7.74 -39.68
CA ASP A 465 24.43 -6.53 -38.87
C ASP A 465 24.33 -5.30 -39.78
N PRO A 466 23.24 -4.49 -39.74
CA PRO A 466 23.08 -3.28 -40.54
C PRO A 466 24.11 -2.20 -40.22
N SER A 467 24.86 -2.31 -39.13
CA SER A 467 25.89 -1.34 -38.72
C SER A 467 27.18 -1.42 -39.54
N ASP A 468 27.40 -2.47 -40.37
CA ASP A 468 28.62 -2.67 -41.12
C ASP A 468 28.60 -2.12 -42.57
N SER A 469 27.43 -1.62 -43.00
CA SER A 469 27.30 -1.07 -44.37
C SER A 469 27.89 0.34 -44.60
N GLY A 470 28.48 0.94 -43.53
CA GLY A 470 29.08 2.29 -43.56
C GLY A 470 30.60 2.35 -43.73
N ARG A 471 31.32 1.26 -43.78
CA ARG A 471 32.81 1.20 -43.80
C ARG A 471 33.48 0.69 -45.07
N SER A 472 32.77 0.42 -46.15
CA SER A 472 33.38 0.05 -47.45
C SER A 472 33.45 1.25 -48.41
N GLY A 473 34.45 2.10 -48.22
CA GLY A 473 34.65 3.23 -49.15
C GLY A 473 35.87 4.07 -48.85
N ARG A 474 37.04 3.48 -48.68
CA ARG A 474 38.36 4.11 -48.94
C ARG A 474 39.51 3.10 -48.83
N SER A 475 39.69 2.34 -49.87
CA SER A 475 40.99 1.78 -50.16
C SER A 475 41.54 2.39 -51.46
N GLY A 476 42.50 3.29 -51.34
CA GLY A 476 43.18 3.98 -52.40
C GLY A 476 44.63 4.26 -52.00
N ARG A 477 45.50 3.31 -52.37
CA ARG A 477 46.90 3.47 -52.82
C ARG A 477 47.87 4.37 -52.04
N SER A 478 48.95 3.77 -51.66
CA SER A 478 50.39 3.88 -52.08
C SER A 478 51.20 3.60 -50.82
N GLY A 479 52.24 2.81 -50.75
CA GLY A 479 53.32 2.63 -51.68
C GLY A 479 54.60 2.87 -50.89
N SER A 480 55.45 1.86 -50.81
CA SER A 480 56.91 1.89 -50.68
C SER A 480 57.61 2.32 -49.40
N GLU A 481 58.49 1.37 -48.99
CA GLU A 481 59.90 1.59 -48.52
C GLU A 481 60.16 2.15 -47.12
N ARG A 482 60.56 1.40 -46.23
CA ARG A 482 61.82 0.95 -45.64
C ARG A 482 61.63 0.29 -44.29
#